data_f53cdb0be3c60551af2cdfc8743f8f91
#
_entry.id   f53cdb0be3c60551af2cdfc8743f8f91
#
_cell.length_a   1.000
_cell.length_b   1.000
_cell.length_c   1.000
_cell.angle_alpha   90.00
_cell.angle_beta   90.00
_cell.angle_gamma   90.00
#
_symmetry.space_group_name_H-M   'P 1'
#
loop_
_entity.id
_entity.type
_entity.pdbx_description
1 polymer ?
#
loop_
_entity_poly.entity_id
_entity_poly.type
_entity_poly.pdbx_seq_one_letter_code
_entity_poly.pdbx_strand_id
1 'polypeptide(L)'
;TIMDLGTGGGFPGIPLAILFPQAQFHLVDSIGKKVKVASQVANAIGLKNVKFSHARAEEIKEQYDFVVTRAVMPMVDLIKVSRKNIQREQKNAIPNGILALKGGELEREIASMKNIATVWELSDYLEEEYFKTKKVVHVAIINKK
;
A
#
# COMPACT_ATOMS: atom_id res chain seq x y z
N THR A 1 -11.35 -3.14 1.19
CA THR A 1 -10.38 -3.48 2.25
C THR A 1 -8.95 -3.22 1.77
N ILE A 2 -8.12 -2.67 2.64
CA ILE A 2 -6.77 -2.22 2.28
C ILE A 2 -5.79 -2.63 3.38
N MET A 3 -4.68 -3.25 2.99
CA MET A 3 -3.55 -3.48 3.89
C MET A 3 -2.44 -2.45 3.61
N ASP A 4 -1.97 -1.76 4.64
CA ASP A 4 -0.77 -0.91 4.57
C ASP A 4 0.43 -1.71 5.06
N LEU A 5 1.26 -2.16 4.13
CA LEU A 5 2.42 -3.00 4.40
C LEU A 5 3.66 -2.16 4.67
N GLY A 6 4.24 -2.34 5.86
CA GLY A 6 5.35 -1.52 6.32
C GLY A 6 4.90 -0.10 6.68
N THR A 7 3.78 -0.01 7.41
CA THR A 7 3.12 1.28 7.70
C THR A 7 4.00 2.27 8.47
N GLY A 8 5.02 1.79 9.19
CA GLY A 8 5.85 2.63 10.04
C GLY A 8 5.01 3.34 11.10
N GLY A 9 5.10 4.66 11.16
CA GLY A 9 4.28 5.49 12.05
C GLY A 9 2.83 5.68 11.60
N GLY A 10 2.34 4.91 10.62
CA GLY A 10 0.95 4.96 10.14
C GLY A 10 0.76 5.56 8.75
N PHE A 11 1.81 5.61 7.92
CA PHE A 11 1.76 6.21 6.57
C PHE A 11 2.00 5.18 5.46
N PRO A 12 1.14 5.15 4.41
CA PRO A 12 0.03 6.06 4.15
C PRO A 12 -1.31 5.67 4.83
N GLY A 13 -1.37 4.62 5.62
CA GLY A 13 -2.61 4.03 6.13
C GLY A 13 -3.50 4.98 6.93
N ILE A 14 -2.96 5.72 7.89
CA ILE A 14 -3.76 6.64 8.73
C ILE A 14 -4.37 7.78 7.90
N PRO A 15 -3.61 8.54 7.07
CA PRO A 15 -4.20 9.54 6.20
C PRO A 15 -5.28 8.98 5.27
N LEU A 16 -5.05 7.81 4.69
CA LEU A 16 -6.05 7.16 3.83
C LEU A 16 -7.31 6.76 4.60
N ALA A 17 -7.17 6.26 5.82
CA ALA A 17 -8.31 5.90 6.66
C ALA A 17 -9.17 7.11 7.04
N ILE A 18 -8.55 8.28 7.22
CA ILE A 18 -9.26 9.55 7.43
C ILE A 18 -10.05 9.94 6.18
N LEU A 19 -9.42 9.87 5.00
CA LEU A 19 -10.02 10.26 3.72
C LEU A 19 -11.09 9.29 3.23
N PHE A 20 -10.97 8.01 3.58
CA PHE A 20 -11.87 6.95 3.14
C PHE A 20 -12.51 6.22 4.33
N PRO A 21 -13.44 6.88 5.05
CA PRO A 21 -14.03 6.33 6.27
C PRO A 21 -14.87 5.07 6.03
N GLN A 22 -15.30 4.82 4.80
CA GLN A 22 -16.05 3.62 4.40
C GLN A 22 -15.15 2.40 4.17
N ALA A 23 -13.84 2.60 3.95
CA ALA A 23 -12.88 1.52 3.75
C ALA A 23 -12.35 1.00 5.08
N GLN A 24 -11.96 -0.28 5.11
CA GLN A 24 -11.32 -0.91 6.26
C GLN A 24 -9.82 -1.06 6.00
N PHE A 25 -9.01 -0.63 6.94
CA PHE A 25 -7.55 -0.62 6.85
C PHE A 25 -6.92 -1.57 7.86
N HIS A 26 -5.93 -2.32 7.40
CA HIS A 26 -5.05 -3.14 8.25
C HIS A 26 -3.62 -2.64 8.10
N LEU A 27 -3.09 -2.00 9.13
CA LEU A 27 -1.75 -1.44 9.14
C LEU A 27 -0.79 -2.45 9.77
N VAL A 28 0.24 -2.81 9.02
CA VAL A 28 1.18 -3.89 9.38
C VAL A 28 2.61 -3.38 9.34
N ASP A 29 3.37 -3.68 10.37
CA ASP A 29 4.82 -3.43 10.42
C ASP A 29 5.53 -4.50 11.25
N SER A 30 6.74 -4.83 10.87
CA SER A 30 7.59 -5.78 11.58
C SER A 30 8.27 -5.20 12.83
N ILE A 31 8.16 -3.89 13.04
CA ILE A 31 8.75 -3.17 14.17
C ILE A 31 7.64 -2.77 15.15
N GLY A 32 7.55 -3.47 16.27
CA GLY A 32 6.48 -3.28 17.25
C GLY A 32 6.35 -1.88 17.81
N LYS A 33 7.47 -1.17 18.02
CA LYS A 33 7.46 0.23 18.48
C LYS A 33 6.75 1.16 17.49
N LYS A 34 6.91 0.94 16.18
CA LYS A 34 6.23 1.72 15.13
C LYS A 34 4.73 1.43 15.12
N VAL A 35 4.34 0.17 15.22
CA VAL A 35 2.92 -0.24 15.33
C VAL A 35 2.27 0.42 16.55
N LYS A 36 2.95 0.44 17.69
CA LYS A 36 2.46 1.08 18.91
C LYS A 36 2.20 2.58 18.69
N VAL A 37 3.14 3.30 18.09
CA VAL A 37 2.98 4.74 17.79
C VAL A 37 1.79 4.96 16.85
N ALA A 38 1.71 4.23 15.75
CA ALA A 38 0.60 4.35 14.79
C ALA A 38 -0.76 4.08 15.46
N SER A 39 -0.83 3.04 16.30
CA SER A 39 -2.04 2.70 17.07
C SER A 39 -2.45 3.82 18.03
N GLN A 40 -1.49 4.41 18.74
CA GLN A 40 -1.75 5.53 19.65
C GLN A 40 -2.28 6.76 18.91
N VAL A 41 -1.71 7.08 17.76
CA VAL A 41 -2.18 8.20 16.92
C VAL A 41 -3.61 7.95 16.44
N ALA A 42 -3.89 6.78 15.91
CA ALA A 42 -5.23 6.42 15.44
C ALA A 42 -6.28 6.49 16.55
N ASN A 43 -5.95 6.00 17.74
CA ASN A 43 -6.81 6.08 18.92
C ASN A 43 -7.05 7.54 19.35
N ALA A 44 -6.00 8.36 19.38
CA ALA A 44 -6.08 9.76 19.79
C ALA A 44 -7.00 10.59 18.87
N ILE A 45 -7.02 10.31 17.58
CA ILE A 45 -7.91 11.00 16.60
C ILE A 45 -9.23 10.28 16.38
N GLY A 46 -9.50 9.20 17.09
CA GLY A 46 -10.78 8.50 17.08
C GLY A 46 -11.09 7.69 15.82
N LEU A 47 -10.07 7.20 15.09
CA LEU A 47 -10.28 6.35 13.92
C LEU A 47 -10.93 5.01 14.32
N LYS A 48 -11.96 4.61 13.56
CA LYS A 48 -12.73 3.38 13.80
C LYS A 48 -12.50 2.30 12.74
N ASN A 49 -11.93 2.67 11.60
CA ASN A 49 -11.77 1.82 10.41
C ASN A 49 -10.34 1.30 10.22
N VAL A 50 -9.56 1.21 11.29
CA VAL A 50 -8.19 0.70 11.28
C VAL A 50 -7.99 -0.40 12.30
N LYS A 51 -7.22 -1.40 11.93
CA LYS A 51 -6.63 -2.39 12.83
C LYS A 51 -5.13 -2.47 12.60
N PHE A 52 -4.39 -2.96 13.58
CA PHE A 52 -2.93 -2.99 13.58
C PHE A 52 -2.41 -4.40 13.83
N SER A 53 -1.28 -4.75 13.21
CA SER A 53 -0.56 -5.99 13.49
C SER A 53 0.95 -5.74 13.50
N HIS A 54 1.59 -6.20 14.56
CA HIS A 54 3.03 -6.37 14.62
C HIS A 54 3.37 -7.72 13.99
N ALA A 55 3.68 -7.71 12.70
CA ALA A 55 3.91 -8.92 11.92
C ALA A 55 4.75 -8.63 10.66
N ARG A 56 5.31 -9.68 10.07
CA ARG A 56 5.89 -9.64 8.73
C ARG A 56 4.80 -9.91 7.69
N ALA A 57 5.02 -9.47 6.44
CA ALA A 57 4.08 -9.68 5.33
C ALA A 57 3.70 -11.16 5.14
N GLU A 58 4.69 -12.03 5.30
CA GLU A 58 4.54 -13.48 5.11
C GLU A 58 3.59 -14.12 6.14
N GLU A 59 3.44 -13.52 7.32
CA GLU A 59 2.60 -14.01 8.41
C GLU A 59 1.12 -13.65 8.23
N ILE A 60 0.84 -12.60 7.44
CA ILE A 60 -0.54 -12.16 7.17
C ILE A 60 -1.21 -13.14 6.20
N LYS A 61 -2.36 -13.67 6.60
CA LYS A 61 -3.15 -14.63 5.84
C LYS A 61 -4.39 -14.03 5.19
N GLU A 62 -4.87 -12.92 5.72
CA GLU A 62 -6.06 -12.22 5.22
C GLU A 62 -5.84 -11.68 3.80
N GLN A 63 -6.94 -11.52 3.09
CA GLN A 63 -6.97 -10.95 1.74
C GLN A 63 -7.66 -9.59 1.74
N TYR A 64 -7.18 -8.72 0.85
CA TYR A 64 -7.59 -7.33 0.71
C TYR A 64 -7.82 -6.99 -0.75
N ASP A 65 -8.61 -5.96 -1.01
CA ASP A 65 -8.74 -5.42 -2.37
C ASP A 65 -7.41 -4.79 -2.83
N PHE A 66 -6.75 -4.07 -1.93
CA PHE A 66 -5.46 -3.45 -2.22
C PHE A 66 -4.45 -3.67 -1.10
N VAL A 67 -3.19 -3.74 -1.51
CA VAL A 67 -2.04 -3.56 -0.63
C VAL A 67 -1.40 -2.23 -0.99
N VAL A 68 -1.32 -1.32 -0.03
CA VAL A 68 -0.61 -0.05 -0.18
C VAL A 68 0.72 -0.10 0.56
N THR A 69 1.71 0.63 0.06
CA THR A 69 3.02 0.68 0.72
C THR A 69 3.79 1.93 0.31
N ARG A 70 4.76 2.31 1.12
CA ARG A 70 5.68 3.41 0.85
C ARG A 70 7.11 2.92 0.95
N ALA A 71 7.80 2.82 -0.20
CA ALA A 71 9.24 2.58 -0.32
C ALA A 71 9.84 1.47 0.58
N VAL A 72 9.16 0.33 0.72
CA VAL A 72 9.61 -0.75 1.63
C VAL A 72 10.64 -1.64 0.95
N MET A 73 10.41 -1.99 -0.32
CA MET A 73 11.23 -2.94 -1.08
C MET A 73 11.00 -2.76 -2.59
N PRO A 74 11.82 -3.38 -3.46
CA PRO A 74 11.57 -3.42 -4.91
C PRO A 74 10.21 -4.03 -5.25
N MET A 75 9.59 -3.60 -6.37
CA MET A 75 8.25 -4.05 -6.78
C MET A 75 8.15 -5.57 -6.96
N VAL A 76 9.19 -6.20 -7.49
CA VAL A 76 9.21 -7.66 -7.67
C VAL A 76 9.09 -8.39 -6.33
N ASP A 77 9.82 -7.94 -5.32
CA ASP A 77 9.78 -8.54 -3.99
C ASP A 77 8.46 -8.24 -3.30
N LEU A 78 7.96 -7.02 -3.46
CA LEU A 78 6.65 -6.62 -2.93
C LEU A 78 5.52 -7.50 -3.49
N ILE A 79 5.51 -7.75 -4.80
CA ILE A 79 4.55 -8.66 -5.43
C ILE A 79 4.70 -10.07 -4.86
N LYS A 80 5.92 -10.56 -4.72
CA LYS A 80 6.19 -11.90 -4.21
C LYS A 80 5.63 -12.12 -2.81
N VAL A 81 5.80 -11.16 -1.90
CA VAL A 81 5.38 -11.31 -0.50
C VAL A 81 3.90 -11.01 -0.28
N SER A 82 3.28 -10.15 -1.10
CA SER A 82 1.90 -9.67 -0.88
C SER A 82 0.85 -10.19 -1.87
N ARG A 83 1.25 -10.86 -2.97
CA ARG A 83 0.32 -11.38 -3.96
C ARG A 83 -0.79 -12.27 -3.36
N LYS A 84 -0.46 -13.11 -2.38
CA LYS A 84 -1.41 -13.99 -1.69
C LYS A 84 -2.48 -13.23 -0.92
N ASN A 85 -2.20 -11.96 -0.56
CA ASN A 85 -3.07 -11.09 0.20
C ASN A 85 -4.00 -10.25 -0.70
N ILE A 86 -4.01 -10.46 -2.01
CA ILE A 86 -4.91 -9.77 -2.94
C ILE A 86 -6.12 -10.66 -3.23
N GLN A 87 -7.31 -10.13 -3.00
CA GLN A 87 -8.59 -10.79 -3.28
C GLN A 87 -8.78 -11.00 -4.79
N ARG A 88 -9.40 -12.13 -5.14
CA ARG A 88 -9.74 -12.46 -6.53
C ARG A 88 -10.94 -11.69 -7.06
N GLU A 89 -11.92 -11.45 -6.20
CA GLU A 89 -13.13 -10.73 -6.55
C GLU A 89 -12.82 -9.27 -6.87
N GLN A 90 -13.15 -8.86 -8.10
CA GLN A 90 -12.94 -7.51 -8.60
C GLN A 90 -14.23 -6.70 -8.49
N LYS A 91 -14.26 -5.73 -7.58
CA LYS A 91 -15.44 -4.88 -7.33
C LYS A 91 -15.14 -3.38 -7.32
N ASN A 92 -13.89 -3.02 -7.57
CA ASN A 92 -13.43 -1.63 -7.54
C ASN A 92 -13.27 -1.07 -8.96
N ALA A 93 -13.19 0.25 -9.09
CA ALA A 93 -13.01 0.93 -10.38
C ALA A 93 -11.69 0.60 -11.09
N ILE A 94 -10.67 0.23 -10.31
CA ILE A 94 -9.40 -0.29 -10.83
C ILE A 94 -9.21 -1.73 -10.35
N PRO A 95 -8.45 -2.55 -11.08
CA PRO A 95 -8.19 -3.93 -10.67
C PRO A 95 -7.56 -4.00 -9.28
N ASN A 96 -7.94 -4.99 -8.49
CA ASN A 96 -7.29 -5.25 -7.21
C ASN A 96 -5.79 -5.46 -7.41
N GLY A 97 -5.00 -4.98 -6.47
CA GLY A 97 -3.56 -5.07 -6.63
C GLY A 97 -2.76 -4.29 -5.59
N ILE A 98 -1.58 -3.91 -6.01
CA ILE A 98 -0.61 -3.23 -5.16
C ILE A 98 -0.47 -1.78 -5.61
N LEU A 99 -0.57 -0.84 -4.68
CA LEU A 99 -0.33 0.59 -4.86
C LEU A 99 0.91 0.99 -4.06
N ALA A 100 1.98 1.34 -4.75
CA ALA A 100 3.24 1.70 -4.12
C ALA A 100 3.61 3.17 -4.37
N LEU A 101 3.94 3.89 -3.31
CA LEU A 101 4.57 5.20 -3.39
C LEU A 101 6.07 4.99 -3.60
N LYS A 102 6.57 5.43 -4.74
CA LYS A 102 7.95 5.23 -5.17
C LYS A 102 8.62 6.57 -5.50
N GLY A 103 9.95 6.55 -5.53
CA GLY A 103 10.76 7.69 -5.95
C GLY A 103 11.88 7.26 -6.89
N GLY A 104 12.42 8.22 -7.65
CA GLY A 104 13.52 7.98 -8.58
C GLY A 104 13.14 7.28 -9.88
N GLU A 105 14.12 6.66 -10.51
CA GLU A 105 13.95 5.93 -11.77
C GLU A 105 13.35 4.55 -11.54
N LEU A 106 12.20 4.29 -12.14
CA LEU A 106 11.45 3.04 -11.99
C LEU A 106 11.48 2.15 -13.24
N GLU A 107 11.98 2.64 -14.36
CA GLU A 107 11.90 1.97 -15.67
C GLU A 107 12.46 0.54 -15.62
N ARG A 108 13.58 0.36 -14.95
CA ARG A 108 14.22 -0.96 -14.78
C ARG A 108 13.43 -1.83 -13.82
N GLU A 109 12.92 -1.24 -12.74
CA GLU A 109 12.18 -1.97 -11.70
C GLU A 109 10.86 -2.54 -12.22
N ILE A 110 10.17 -1.81 -13.10
CA ILE A 110 8.85 -2.20 -13.63
C ILE A 110 8.91 -2.80 -15.04
N ALA A 111 10.09 -2.91 -15.64
CA ALA A 111 10.25 -3.35 -17.04
C ALA A 111 9.58 -4.69 -17.33
N SER A 112 9.66 -5.64 -16.39
CA SER A 112 9.06 -6.99 -16.52
C SER A 112 7.55 -7.01 -16.29
N MET A 113 6.94 -5.93 -15.83
CA MET A 113 5.53 -5.87 -15.47
C MET A 113 4.75 -4.76 -16.18
N LYS A 114 5.28 -4.25 -17.30
CA LYS A 114 4.65 -3.15 -18.08
C LYS A 114 3.20 -3.41 -18.46
N ASN A 115 2.82 -4.66 -18.70
CA ASN A 115 1.46 -5.02 -19.11
C ASN A 115 0.43 -5.01 -17.96
N ILE A 116 0.90 -4.96 -16.71
CA ILE A 116 0.06 -4.98 -15.51
C ILE A 116 0.31 -3.80 -14.58
N ALA A 117 1.28 -2.94 -14.91
CA ALA A 117 1.63 -1.77 -14.13
C ALA A 117 1.11 -0.48 -14.77
N THR A 118 0.57 0.39 -13.94
CA THR A 118 0.24 1.78 -14.27
C THR A 118 1.06 2.71 -13.37
N VAL A 119 1.63 3.75 -13.96
CA VAL A 119 2.46 4.72 -13.21
C VAL A 119 1.84 6.10 -13.35
N TRP A 120 1.65 6.77 -12.21
CA TRP A 120 1.28 8.19 -12.16
C TRP A 120 2.44 9.00 -11.61
N GLU A 121 2.87 9.99 -12.39
CA GLU A 121 3.84 10.99 -11.95
C GLU A 121 3.15 11.96 -11.00
N LEU A 122 3.65 12.14 -9.78
CA LEU A 122 3.01 13.07 -8.83
C LEU A 122 3.19 14.54 -9.24
N SER A 123 4.21 14.84 -10.05
CA SER A 123 4.40 16.17 -10.65
C SER A 123 3.29 16.61 -11.58
N ASP A 124 2.47 15.68 -12.10
CA ASP A 124 1.31 16.02 -12.92
C ASP A 124 0.14 16.59 -12.09
N TYR A 125 0.19 16.42 -10.77
CA TYR A 125 -0.86 16.78 -9.82
C TYR A 125 -0.41 17.78 -8.75
N LEU A 126 0.89 17.82 -8.43
CA LEU A 126 1.48 18.59 -7.33
C LEU A 126 2.70 19.37 -7.83
N GLU A 127 2.74 20.66 -7.55
CA GLU A 127 3.76 21.59 -8.12
C GLU A 127 5.06 21.62 -7.31
N GLU A 128 5.04 21.16 -6.05
CA GLU A 128 6.19 21.23 -5.17
C GLU A 128 7.38 20.40 -5.70
N GLU A 129 8.57 20.94 -5.58
CA GLU A 129 9.83 20.34 -6.04
C GLU A 129 10.02 18.89 -5.56
N TYR A 130 9.57 18.60 -4.35
CA TYR A 130 9.64 17.26 -3.75
C TYR A 130 8.96 16.19 -4.60
N PHE A 131 7.86 16.52 -5.29
CA PHE A 131 7.06 15.56 -6.04
C PHE A 131 7.56 15.31 -7.46
N LYS A 132 8.54 16.07 -7.95
CA LYS A 132 9.11 15.89 -9.31
C LYS A 132 9.68 14.50 -9.56
N THR A 133 10.16 13.83 -8.51
CA THR A 133 10.73 12.48 -8.59
C THR A 133 9.85 11.42 -7.93
N LYS A 134 8.61 11.76 -7.55
CA LYS A 134 7.71 10.85 -6.83
C LYS A 134 6.61 10.32 -7.74
N LYS A 135 6.31 9.05 -7.56
CA LYS A 135 5.36 8.30 -8.41
C LYS A 135 4.46 7.42 -7.56
N VAL A 136 3.25 7.19 -8.06
CA VAL A 136 2.39 6.10 -7.60
C VAL A 136 2.44 5.00 -8.65
N VAL A 137 2.76 3.79 -8.24
CA VAL A 137 2.76 2.61 -9.11
C VAL A 137 1.63 1.69 -8.67
N HIS A 138 0.72 1.39 -9.57
CA HIS A 138 -0.29 0.35 -9.39
C HIS A 138 0.10 -0.88 -10.21
N VAL A 139 0.15 -2.03 -9.56
CA VAL A 139 0.33 -3.32 -10.22
C VAL A 139 -0.92 -4.15 -10.00
N ALA A 140 -1.64 -4.42 -11.08
CA ALA A 140 -2.81 -5.28 -11.05
C ALA A 140 -2.42 -6.74 -10.76
N ILE A 141 -3.08 -7.36 -9.78
CA ILE A 141 -2.88 -8.77 -9.43
C ILE A 141 -4.13 -9.54 -9.81
N ILE A 142 -4.14 -10.08 -11.02
CA ILE A 142 -5.22 -10.91 -11.51
C ILE A 142 -4.82 -12.37 -11.25
N ASN A 143 -5.38 -12.96 -10.20
CA ASN A 143 -5.19 -14.38 -9.92
C ASN A 143 -6.05 -15.18 -10.90
N LYS A 144 -5.44 -15.74 -11.96
CA LYS A 144 -6.13 -16.66 -12.87
C LYS A 144 -6.61 -17.88 -12.07
N LYS A 145 -7.79 -18.39 -12.47
CA LYS A 145 -8.36 -19.65 -11.95
C LYS A 145 -7.41 -20.82 -12.16
#